data_ee4214321f65c300a8c879726d3d8d71
#
_entry.id   ee4214321f65c300a8c879726d3d8d71
#
_cell.length_a   1.000
_cell.length_b   1.000
_cell.length_c   1.000
_cell.angle_alpha   90.00
_cell.angle_beta   90.00
_cell.angle_gamma   90.00
#
_symmetry.space_group_name_H-M   'P 1'
#
loop_
_entity.id
_entity.type
_entity.pdbx_description
1 polymer ?
#
loop_
_entity_poly.entity_id
_entity_poly.type
_entity_poly.pdbx_seq_one_letter_code
_entity_poly.pdbx_strand_id
1 'polypeptide(L)'
;MSLGEREDELLDTLEAVIDADLPYVLVGGWAIAAFNQRFTTDVDVVIPAQAVDDYTDLLTHRGYEKTADVERNELYEGRTIRFTKDIGNPVRFDAMVDALGCRQTEAEWSYRYLAQHSVTQELRTGRPVTARIPERELLFAVKLHSGRKADSRDLVVLAADADFDRIATHLHRGESKKLAGRIKTVLDRLTSEDFADAFKGVFEQQTVPEQDIDAVVEFLRDQQRRIDSEL
;
A
#
# COMPACT_ATOMS: atom_id res chain seq x y z
N MET A 1 25.83 5.14 5.06
CA MET A 1 25.07 4.95 3.81
C MET A 1 23.95 5.98 3.76
N SER A 2 23.76 6.62 2.63
CA SER A 2 22.73 7.65 2.43
C SER A 2 21.34 7.04 2.21
N LEU A 3 20.30 7.86 2.29
CA LEU A 3 18.94 7.45 1.95
C LEU A 3 18.86 7.02 0.47
N GLY A 4 19.59 7.69 -0.42
CA GLY A 4 19.63 7.34 -1.84
C GLY A 4 20.20 5.94 -2.12
N GLU A 5 21.25 5.53 -1.45
CA GLU A 5 21.82 4.18 -1.64
C GLU A 5 20.85 3.06 -1.22
N ARG A 6 19.99 3.33 -0.25
CA ARG A 6 18.92 2.37 0.14
C ARG A 6 17.81 2.32 -0.91
N GLU A 7 17.43 3.47 -1.42
CA GLU A 7 16.44 3.57 -2.50
C GLU A 7 16.94 2.85 -3.75
N ASP A 8 18.20 3.08 -4.15
CA ASP A 8 18.81 2.43 -5.30
C ASP A 8 18.82 0.90 -5.16
N GLU A 9 19.21 0.34 -4.00
CA GLU A 9 19.20 -1.12 -3.77
C GLU A 9 17.78 -1.70 -3.88
N LEU A 10 16.76 -1.00 -3.35
CA LEU A 10 15.37 -1.45 -3.41
C LEU A 10 14.83 -1.38 -4.84
N LEU A 11 15.15 -0.33 -5.59
CA LEU A 11 14.78 -0.19 -6.99
C LEU A 11 15.48 -1.23 -7.87
N ASP A 12 16.79 -1.49 -7.64
CA ASP A 12 17.52 -2.56 -8.34
C ASP A 12 16.92 -3.94 -8.08
N THR A 13 16.41 -4.16 -6.87
CA THR A 13 15.76 -5.42 -6.52
C THR A 13 14.38 -5.55 -7.17
N LEU A 14 13.61 -4.47 -7.19
CA LEU A 14 12.31 -4.44 -7.88
C LEU A 14 12.49 -4.63 -9.40
N GLU A 15 13.47 -3.99 -10.01
CA GLU A 15 13.79 -4.18 -11.43
C GLU A 15 14.20 -5.62 -11.73
N ALA A 16 14.99 -6.25 -10.86
CA ALA A 16 15.36 -7.66 -11.05
C ALA A 16 14.13 -8.59 -11.01
N VAL A 17 13.11 -8.29 -10.20
CA VAL A 17 11.83 -9.01 -10.20
C VAL A 17 11.09 -8.79 -11.51
N ILE A 18 11.09 -7.55 -12.03
CA ILE A 18 10.44 -7.18 -13.29
C ILE A 18 11.14 -7.87 -14.47
N ASP A 19 12.46 -7.80 -14.54
CA ASP A 19 13.28 -8.38 -15.60
C ASP A 19 13.19 -9.91 -15.66
N ALA A 20 12.98 -10.56 -14.49
CA ALA A 20 12.74 -11.98 -14.39
C ALA A 20 11.29 -12.40 -14.75
N ASP A 21 10.43 -11.42 -15.11
CA ASP A 21 8.99 -11.62 -15.42
C ASP A 21 8.24 -12.38 -14.30
N LEU A 22 8.65 -12.17 -13.04
CA LEU A 22 7.98 -12.80 -11.90
C LEU A 22 6.62 -12.14 -11.64
N PRO A 23 5.58 -12.93 -11.31
CA PRO A 23 4.25 -12.38 -11.07
C PRO A 23 4.19 -11.63 -9.73
N TYR A 24 3.78 -10.35 -9.76
CA TYR A 24 3.60 -9.51 -8.58
C TYR A 24 2.53 -8.44 -8.77
N VAL A 25 2.09 -7.88 -7.65
CA VAL A 25 1.46 -6.56 -7.56
C VAL A 25 2.16 -5.79 -6.45
N LEU A 26 2.82 -4.69 -6.81
CA LEU A 26 3.52 -3.81 -5.87
C LEU A 26 2.49 -3.02 -5.05
N VAL A 27 2.63 -3.04 -3.73
CA VAL A 27 1.74 -2.34 -2.79
C VAL A 27 2.55 -1.45 -1.83
N GLY A 28 1.98 -1.05 -0.71
CA GLY A 28 2.72 -0.30 0.31
C GLY A 28 3.13 1.11 -0.11
N GLY A 29 4.32 1.53 0.31
CA GLY A 29 4.85 2.88 0.07
C GLY A 29 5.19 3.14 -1.38
N TRP A 30 5.77 2.17 -2.06
CA TRP A 30 6.17 2.30 -3.47
C TRP A 30 4.98 2.42 -4.43
N ALA A 31 3.84 1.78 -4.13
CA ALA A 31 2.63 1.98 -4.93
C ALA A 31 2.11 3.42 -4.84
N ILE A 32 2.29 4.09 -3.68
CA ILE A 32 1.97 5.52 -3.52
C ILE A 32 2.95 6.40 -4.30
N ALA A 33 4.19 5.97 -4.46
CA ALA A 33 5.19 6.73 -5.22
C ALA A 33 4.80 6.94 -6.69
N ALA A 34 3.88 6.16 -7.24
CA ALA A 34 3.32 6.41 -8.57
C ALA A 34 2.45 7.70 -8.62
N PHE A 35 1.89 8.13 -7.52
CA PHE A 35 0.99 9.28 -7.43
C PHE A 35 1.65 10.51 -6.80
N ASN A 36 2.53 10.32 -5.83
CA ASN A 36 3.30 11.40 -5.22
C ASN A 36 4.67 10.87 -4.76
N GLN A 37 5.72 11.67 -4.96
CA GLN A 37 7.07 11.30 -4.54
C GLN A 37 7.07 10.96 -3.04
N ARG A 38 7.61 9.79 -2.71
CA ARG A 38 7.69 9.29 -1.35
C ARG A 38 8.91 8.41 -1.17
N PHE A 39 9.65 8.64 -0.10
CA PHE A 39 10.69 7.72 0.33
C PHE A 39 10.10 6.54 1.12
N THR A 40 10.58 5.34 0.85
CA THR A 40 10.24 4.12 1.59
C THR A 40 11.48 3.24 1.78
N THR A 41 11.49 2.43 2.82
CA THR A 41 12.62 1.59 3.26
C THR A 41 12.42 0.12 3.00
N ASP A 42 11.32 -0.24 2.37
CA ASP A 42 10.87 -1.59 2.12
C ASP A 42 10.12 -1.69 0.79
N VAL A 43 10.23 -2.82 0.13
CA VAL A 43 9.39 -3.20 -1.00
C VAL A 43 8.34 -4.18 -0.49
N ASP A 44 7.08 -3.85 -0.71
CA ASP A 44 5.93 -4.69 -0.38
C ASP A 44 5.30 -5.20 -1.68
N VAL A 45 5.25 -6.51 -1.89
CA VAL A 45 4.58 -7.12 -3.05
C VAL A 45 3.58 -8.18 -2.61
N VAL A 46 2.52 -8.35 -3.40
CA VAL A 46 1.65 -9.52 -3.31
C VAL A 46 1.97 -10.43 -4.47
N ILE A 47 2.25 -11.70 -4.15
CA ILE A 47 2.68 -12.72 -5.11
C ILE A 47 1.80 -13.96 -5.01
N PRO A 48 1.63 -14.75 -6.09
CA PRO A 48 0.95 -16.03 -5.98
C PRO A 48 1.86 -17.11 -5.38
N ALA A 49 1.30 -18.09 -4.67
CA ALA A 49 2.06 -19.12 -3.96
C ALA A 49 3.05 -19.90 -4.83
N GLN A 50 2.70 -20.14 -6.10
CA GLN A 50 3.58 -20.84 -7.03
C GLN A 50 4.86 -20.10 -7.38
N ALA A 51 4.96 -18.79 -7.10
CA ALA A 51 6.15 -17.99 -7.37
C ALA A 51 7.13 -17.94 -6.18
N VAL A 52 6.78 -18.49 -5.03
CA VAL A 52 7.57 -18.34 -3.78
C VAL A 52 9.00 -18.85 -3.92
N ASP A 53 9.21 -19.97 -4.60
CA ASP A 53 10.55 -20.56 -4.77
C ASP A 53 11.39 -19.68 -5.70
N ASP A 54 10.84 -19.18 -6.80
CA ASP A 54 11.52 -18.27 -7.75
C ASP A 54 11.93 -16.96 -7.04
N TYR A 55 11.07 -16.41 -6.19
CA TYR A 55 11.37 -15.24 -5.37
C TYR A 55 12.48 -15.52 -4.35
N THR A 56 12.43 -16.69 -3.70
CA THR A 56 13.45 -17.07 -2.74
C THR A 56 14.82 -17.20 -3.41
N ASP A 57 14.87 -17.82 -4.58
CA ASP A 57 16.10 -17.99 -5.34
C ASP A 57 16.65 -16.63 -5.82
N LEU A 58 15.80 -15.79 -6.45
CA LEU A 58 16.22 -14.47 -6.93
C LEU A 58 16.76 -13.59 -5.80
N LEU A 59 16.01 -13.47 -4.70
CA LEU A 59 16.39 -12.61 -3.58
C LEU A 59 17.64 -13.13 -2.86
N THR A 60 17.78 -14.45 -2.71
CA THR A 60 18.99 -15.05 -2.14
C THR A 60 20.22 -14.78 -3.01
N HIS A 61 20.12 -14.90 -4.34
CA HIS A 61 21.20 -14.56 -5.26
C HIS A 61 21.59 -13.08 -5.19
N ARG A 62 20.65 -12.20 -4.84
CA ARG A 62 20.90 -10.77 -4.62
C ARG A 62 21.44 -10.45 -3.21
N GLY A 63 21.67 -11.45 -2.37
CA GLY A 63 22.23 -11.31 -1.03
C GLY A 63 21.20 -10.96 0.05
N TYR A 64 19.92 -11.19 -0.19
CA TYR A 64 18.90 -11.12 0.84
C TYR A 64 18.83 -12.43 1.61
N GLU A 65 18.57 -12.33 2.91
CA GLU A 65 18.30 -13.46 3.78
C GLU A 65 16.83 -13.53 4.14
N LYS A 66 16.22 -14.70 4.09
CA LYS A 66 14.85 -14.90 4.58
C LYS A 66 14.83 -14.81 6.11
N THR A 67 14.30 -13.72 6.64
CA THR A 67 14.30 -13.42 8.09
C THR A 67 12.97 -13.70 8.77
N ALA A 68 11.87 -13.85 8.02
CA ALA A 68 10.59 -14.30 8.54
C ALA A 68 9.79 -15.06 7.48
N ASP A 69 8.97 -16.00 7.94
CA ASP A 69 7.99 -16.72 7.15
C ASP A 69 6.80 -16.99 8.08
N VAL A 70 5.79 -16.13 8.03
CA VAL A 70 4.69 -16.13 9.00
C VAL A 70 3.41 -16.43 8.28
N GLU A 71 2.84 -17.59 8.56
CA GLU A 71 1.47 -17.89 8.16
C GLU A 71 0.51 -17.01 8.97
N ARG A 72 -0.38 -16.33 8.27
CA ARG A 72 -1.46 -15.59 8.92
C ARG A 72 -2.46 -16.58 9.48
N ASN A 73 -3.09 -16.21 10.59
CA ASN A 73 -4.03 -17.08 11.30
C ASN A 73 -5.25 -17.45 10.43
N GLU A 74 -6.08 -18.40 10.91
CA GLU A 74 -7.24 -19.01 10.23
C GLU A 74 -8.26 -18.03 9.61
N LEU A 75 -8.18 -16.72 9.94
CA LEU A 75 -9.07 -15.67 9.43
C LEU A 75 -8.56 -15.01 8.11
N TYR A 76 -7.32 -15.30 7.69
CA TYR A 76 -6.72 -14.70 6.51
C TYR A 76 -6.02 -15.75 5.69
N GLU A 77 -6.37 -15.88 4.44
CA GLU A 77 -5.58 -16.60 3.46
C GLU A 77 -4.29 -15.83 3.16
N GLY A 78 -3.19 -16.58 2.99
CA GLY A 78 -1.91 -16.00 2.66
C GLY A 78 -0.93 -15.91 3.83
N ARG A 79 0.33 -15.90 3.48
CA ARG A 79 1.46 -15.78 4.40
C ARG A 79 2.34 -14.60 3.99
N THR A 80 3.14 -14.10 4.91
CA THR A 80 4.14 -13.06 4.62
C THR A 80 5.52 -13.63 4.78
N ILE A 81 6.35 -13.51 3.74
CA ILE A 81 7.76 -13.87 3.75
C ILE A 81 8.56 -12.58 3.72
N ARG A 82 9.46 -12.40 4.67
CA ARG A 82 10.34 -11.25 4.74
C ARG A 82 11.75 -11.64 4.37
N PHE A 83 12.32 -10.87 3.48
CA PHE A 83 13.72 -10.93 3.12
C PHE A 83 14.41 -9.63 3.55
N THR A 84 15.61 -9.73 4.11
CA THR A 84 16.37 -8.59 4.60
C THR A 84 17.79 -8.66 4.05
N LYS A 85 18.32 -7.54 3.61
CA LYS A 85 19.72 -7.38 3.21
C LYS A 85 20.32 -6.24 4.02
N ASP A 86 21.45 -6.51 4.67
CA ASP A 86 22.22 -5.48 5.35
C ASP A 86 23.23 -4.85 4.39
N ILE A 87 23.03 -3.59 4.11
CA ILE A 87 23.92 -2.77 3.29
C ILE A 87 24.52 -1.63 4.11
N GLY A 88 24.71 -1.84 5.43
CA GLY A 88 25.10 -0.85 6.44
C GLY A 88 23.88 -0.27 7.20
N ASN A 89 22.70 -0.37 6.61
CA ASN A 89 21.37 -0.28 7.22
C ASN A 89 20.46 -1.30 6.53
N PRO A 90 19.63 -2.04 7.24
CA PRO A 90 18.80 -3.06 6.64
C PRO A 90 17.78 -2.50 5.66
N VAL A 91 17.69 -3.13 4.49
CA VAL A 91 16.60 -2.97 3.53
C VAL A 91 15.74 -4.24 3.53
N ARG A 92 14.45 -4.11 3.25
CA ARG A 92 13.49 -5.21 3.33
C ARG A 92 12.72 -5.39 2.05
N PHE A 93 12.43 -6.66 1.77
CA PHE A 93 11.51 -7.07 0.73
C PHE A 93 10.48 -7.99 1.36
N ASP A 94 9.24 -7.54 1.45
CA ASP A 94 8.12 -8.26 2.07
C ASP A 94 7.19 -8.81 0.97
N ALA A 95 7.14 -10.13 0.84
CA ALA A 95 6.25 -10.83 -0.08
C ALA A 95 5.03 -11.38 0.67
N MET A 96 3.85 -10.84 0.36
CA MET A 96 2.57 -11.37 0.83
C MET A 96 2.09 -12.41 -0.18
N VAL A 97 1.88 -13.64 0.28
CA VAL A 97 1.56 -14.78 -0.58
C VAL A 97 0.04 -14.92 -0.69
N ASP A 98 -0.45 -15.01 -1.93
CA ASP A 98 -1.84 -15.19 -2.37
C ASP A 98 -2.83 -14.06 -2.02
N ALA A 99 -2.58 -13.27 -0.99
CA ALA A 99 -3.50 -12.21 -0.59
C ALA A 99 -2.82 -11.07 0.19
N LEU A 100 -3.46 -9.90 0.15
CA LEU A 100 -3.20 -8.77 1.02
C LEU A 100 -4.32 -8.68 2.05
N GLY A 101 -4.03 -8.96 3.30
CA GLY A 101 -5.01 -8.91 4.40
C GLY A 101 -4.79 -7.73 5.33
N CYS A 102 -5.90 -7.18 5.86
CA CYS A 102 -5.90 -6.15 6.89
C CYS A 102 -6.53 -6.68 8.17
N ARG A 103 -5.71 -6.97 9.20
CA ARG A 103 -6.16 -7.53 10.48
C ARG A 103 -7.16 -6.65 11.23
N GLN A 104 -7.06 -5.32 11.09
CA GLN A 104 -7.91 -4.40 11.83
C GLN A 104 -9.37 -4.41 11.37
N THR A 105 -9.61 -4.76 10.11
CA THR A 105 -10.95 -4.76 9.51
C THR A 105 -11.37 -6.12 8.98
N GLU A 106 -10.46 -7.11 9.06
CA GLU A 106 -10.65 -8.45 8.48
C GLU A 106 -10.90 -8.44 6.96
N ALA A 107 -10.50 -7.34 6.32
CA ALA A 107 -10.57 -7.22 4.87
C ALA A 107 -9.41 -7.95 4.19
N GLU A 108 -9.71 -8.54 3.03
CA GLU A 108 -8.74 -9.25 2.23
C GLU A 108 -8.98 -9.03 0.73
N TRP A 109 -7.88 -8.93 -0.01
CA TRP A 109 -7.85 -8.90 -1.47
C TRP A 109 -6.90 -10.00 -1.96
N SER A 110 -7.43 -11.00 -2.66
CA SER A 110 -6.61 -12.06 -3.24
C SER A 110 -5.63 -11.47 -4.29
N TYR A 111 -4.49 -12.15 -4.50
CA TYR A 111 -3.56 -11.81 -5.58
C TYR A 111 -4.28 -11.66 -6.93
N ARG A 112 -5.19 -12.60 -7.24
CA ARG A 112 -5.97 -12.55 -8.49
C ARG A 112 -6.79 -11.27 -8.60
N TYR A 113 -7.45 -10.85 -7.53
CA TYR A 113 -8.24 -9.62 -7.51
C TYR A 113 -7.34 -8.39 -7.70
N LEU A 114 -6.24 -8.32 -6.94
CA LEU A 114 -5.26 -7.23 -7.08
C LEU A 114 -4.69 -7.17 -8.50
N ALA A 115 -4.36 -8.32 -9.08
CA ALA A 115 -3.84 -8.40 -10.44
C ALA A 115 -4.86 -7.99 -11.51
N GLN A 116 -6.15 -8.28 -11.32
CA GLN A 116 -7.23 -7.84 -12.22
C GLN A 116 -7.48 -6.33 -12.17
N HIS A 117 -7.27 -5.73 -11.00
CA HIS A 117 -7.46 -4.30 -10.73
C HIS A 117 -6.13 -3.58 -10.55
N SER A 118 -5.15 -3.90 -11.38
CA SER A 118 -3.83 -3.27 -11.38
C SER A 118 -3.54 -2.60 -12.72
N VAL A 119 -2.68 -1.59 -12.64
CA VAL A 119 -2.17 -0.83 -13.79
C VAL A 119 -0.64 -0.84 -13.76
N THR A 120 -0.03 -0.68 -14.92
CA THR A 120 1.42 -0.47 -15.04
C THR A 120 1.67 1.02 -15.08
N GLN A 121 2.46 1.54 -14.13
CA GLN A 121 2.71 2.97 -13.97
C GLN A 121 4.16 3.25 -13.56
N GLU A 122 4.69 4.38 -14.03
CA GLU A 122 6.00 4.88 -13.61
C GLU A 122 5.94 5.40 -12.17
N LEU A 123 6.91 5.00 -11.35
CA LEU A 123 7.08 5.46 -9.98
C LEU A 123 7.85 6.80 -9.98
N ARG A 124 7.41 7.74 -9.14
CA ARG A 124 8.07 9.05 -8.95
C ARG A 124 9.21 8.90 -7.93
N THR A 125 10.30 8.33 -8.37
CA THR A 125 11.51 8.00 -7.60
C THR A 125 12.72 8.72 -8.17
N GLY A 126 13.88 8.57 -7.55
CA GLY A 126 15.14 9.18 -8.02
C GLY A 126 15.56 8.76 -9.44
N ARG A 127 15.05 7.62 -9.92
CA ARG A 127 15.17 7.14 -11.30
C ARG A 127 13.84 6.52 -11.78
N PRO A 128 13.53 6.54 -13.07
CA PRO A 128 12.27 6.00 -13.59
C PRO A 128 12.27 4.47 -13.47
N VAL A 129 11.28 3.93 -12.76
CA VAL A 129 10.97 2.49 -12.70
C VAL A 129 9.48 2.34 -12.97
N THR A 130 9.13 1.47 -13.91
CA THR A 130 7.74 1.18 -14.24
C THR A 130 7.32 -0.13 -13.58
N ALA A 131 6.29 -0.08 -12.72
CA ALA A 131 5.85 -1.22 -11.94
C ALA A 131 4.34 -1.45 -12.06
N ARG A 132 3.91 -2.69 -11.79
CA ARG A 132 2.50 -3.06 -11.69
C ARG A 132 2.00 -2.79 -10.29
N ILE A 133 1.07 -1.86 -10.15
CA ILE A 133 0.47 -1.43 -8.88
C ILE A 133 -1.06 -1.60 -8.94
N PRO A 134 -1.77 -1.66 -7.80
CA PRO A 134 -3.22 -1.53 -7.81
C PRO A 134 -3.63 -0.22 -8.47
N GLU A 135 -4.76 -0.21 -9.17
CA GLU A 135 -5.36 1.05 -9.60
C GLU A 135 -5.62 1.96 -8.40
N ARG A 136 -5.68 3.25 -8.64
CA ARG A 136 -5.81 4.30 -7.62
C ARG A 136 -6.91 4.02 -6.60
N GLU A 137 -8.07 3.62 -7.07
CA GLU A 137 -9.28 3.40 -6.30
C GLU A 137 -9.16 2.17 -5.38
N LEU A 138 -8.56 1.09 -5.88
CA LEU A 138 -8.26 -0.08 -5.06
C LEU A 138 -7.20 0.23 -4.02
N LEU A 139 -6.15 0.97 -4.40
CA LEU A 139 -5.09 1.37 -3.46
C LEU A 139 -5.65 2.28 -2.35
N PHE A 140 -6.60 3.18 -2.68
CA PHE A 140 -7.32 3.98 -1.68
C PHE A 140 -8.07 3.08 -0.69
N ALA A 141 -8.86 2.10 -1.16
CA ALA A 141 -9.58 1.18 -0.29
C ALA A 141 -8.63 0.40 0.64
N VAL A 142 -7.53 -0.13 0.12
CA VAL A 142 -6.49 -0.83 0.91
C VAL A 142 -5.91 0.08 1.99
N LYS A 143 -5.59 1.33 1.66
CA LYS A 143 -5.04 2.32 2.60
C LYS A 143 -6.03 2.73 3.67
N LEU A 144 -7.31 2.84 3.33
CA LEU A 144 -8.37 3.14 4.30
C LEU A 144 -8.51 2.01 5.32
N HIS A 145 -8.53 0.76 4.90
CA HIS A 145 -8.58 -0.39 5.80
C HIS A 145 -7.37 -0.48 6.73
N SER A 146 -6.18 -0.21 6.22
CA SER A 146 -4.96 -0.12 7.03
C SER A 146 -5.05 1.02 8.04
N GLY A 147 -5.42 2.22 7.60
CA GLY A 147 -5.75 3.41 8.44
C GLY A 147 -4.67 3.79 9.44
N ARG A 148 -3.38 3.54 9.12
CA ARG A 148 -2.24 4.04 9.92
C ARG A 148 -2.17 5.56 9.78
N LYS A 149 -1.43 6.23 10.66
CA LYS A 149 -1.27 7.70 10.60
C LYS A 149 -0.73 8.17 9.24
N ALA A 150 0.19 7.43 8.66
CA ALA A 150 0.73 7.73 7.33
C ALA A 150 -0.32 7.55 6.23
N ASP A 151 -1.18 6.51 6.34
CA ASP A 151 -2.17 6.19 5.32
C ASP A 151 -3.23 7.29 5.18
N SER A 152 -3.57 8.03 6.24
CA SER A 152 -4.51 9.17 6.15
C SER A 152 -4.03 10.25 5.17
N ARG A 153 -2.71 10.45 5.06
CA ARG A 153 -2.11 11.37 4.08
C ARG A 153 -2.08 10.77 2.69
N ASP A 154 -1.83 9.45 2.60
CA ASP A 154 -1.85 8.72 1.33
C ASP A 154 -3.26 8.78 0.70
N LEU A 155 -4.34 8.73 1.51
CA LEU A 155 -5.72 8.85 1.03
C LEU A 155 -5.97 10.21 0.33
N VAL A 156 -5.43 11.30 0.86
CA VAL A 156 -5.56 12.63 0.24
C VAL A 156 -4.82 12.67 -1.11
N VAL A 157 -3.61 12.11 -1.18
CA VAL A 157 -2.87 12.00 -2.45
C VAL A 157 -3.63 11.17 -3.48
N LEU A 158 -4.26 10.08 -3.04
CA LEU A 158 -5.03 9.19 -3.92
C LEU A 158 -6.39 9.76 -4.30
N ALA A 159 -6.92 10.76 -3.58
CA ALA A 159 -8.21 11.38 -3.89
C ALA A 159 -8.18 12.27 -5.14
N ALA A 160 -7.01 12.83 -5.47
CA ALA A 160 -6.86 13.63 -6.69
C ALA A 160 -7.26 12.81 -7.92
N ASP A 161 -8.27 13.27 -8.68
CA ASP A 161 -8.81 12.61 -9.87
C ASP A 161 -9.37 11.19 -9.64
N ALA A 162 -9.74 10.82 -8.40
CA ALA A 162 -10.27 9.50 -8.10
C ALA A 162 -11.77 9.37 -8.40
N ASP A 163 -12.18 8.19 -8.86
CA ASP A 163 -13.58 7.79 -8.95
C ASP A 163 -14.05 7.21 -7.60
N PHE A 164 -14.78 7.99 -6.81
CA PHE A 164 -15.25 7.58 -5.49
C PHE A 164 -16.29 6.45 -5.55
N ASP A 165 -17.08 6.33 -6.60
CA ASP A 165 -18.00 5.20 -6.79
C ASP A 165 -17.20 3.92 -7.00
N ARG A 166 -16.12 3.99 -7.76
CA ARG A 166 -15.20 2.87 -7.94
C ARG A 166 -14.46 2.52 -6.66
N ILE A 167 -14.03 3.50 -5.86
CA ILE A 167 -13.48 3.24 -4.52
C ILE A 167 -14.49 2.43 -3.69
N ALA A 168 -15.77 2.82 -3.67
CA ALA A 168 -16.81 2.12 -2.91
C ALA A 168 -16.94 0.64 -3.32
N THR A 169 -16.72 0.29 -4.59
CA THR A 169 -16.77 -1.12 -5.06
C THR A 169 -15.65 -1.97 -4.47
N HIS A 170 -14.50 -1.37 -4.13
CA HIS A 170 -13.37 -2.06 -3.52
C HIS A 170 -13.39 -2.05 -1.99
N LEU A 171 -14.16 -1.12 -1.40
CA LEU A 171 -14.11 -0.80 0.02
C LEU A 171 -14.87 -1.78 0.91
N HIS A 172 -16.09 -2.19 0.53
CA HIS A 172 -16.97 -2.99 1.39
C HIS A 172 -16.48 -4.45 1.50
N ARG A 173 -15.44 -4.65 2.35
CA ARG A 173 -14.79 -5.93 2.64
C ARG A 173 -14.56 -6.09 4.13
N GLY A 174 -14.42 -7.35 4.57
CA GLY A 174 -14.20 -7.67 5.97
C GLY A 174 -15.42 -7.38 6.84
N GLU A 175 -15.19 -7.00 8.09
CA GLU A 175 -16.25 -6.75 9.08
C GLU A 175 -16.71 -5.28 9.02
N SER A 176 -17.97 -5.05 8.66
CA SER A 176 -18.55 -3.71 8.48
C SER A 176 -18.40 -2.82 9.71
N LYS A 177 -18.60 -3.37 10.92
CA LYS A 177 -18.45 -2.62 12.17
C LYS A 177 -17.02 -2.17 12.42
N LYS A 178 -16.03 -2.99 12.06
CA LYS A 178 -14.60 -2.63 12.15
C LYS A 178 -14.22 -1.59 11.09
N LEU A 179 -14.79 -1.72 9.89
CA LEU A 179 -14.61 -0.72 8.83
C LEU A 179 -15.19 0.63 9.26
N ALA A 180 -16.41 0.67 9.83
CA ALA A 180 -16.99 1.89 10.38
C ALA A 180 -16.10 2.55 11.43
N GLY A 181 -15.56 1.77 12.37
CA GLY A 181 -14.59 2.25 13.36
C GLY A 181 -13.30 2.80 12.72
N ARG A 182 -12.85 2.20 11.63
CA ARG A 182 -11.68 2.66 10.87
C ARG A 182 -11.96 3.97 10.16
N ILE A 183 -13.09 4.09 9.48
CA ILE A 183 -13.55 5.31 8.82
C ILE A 183 -13.60 6.46 9.83
N LYS A 184 -14.22 6.24 11.00
CA LYS A 184 -14.25 7.24 12.06
C LYS A 184 -12.85 7.70 12.48
N THR A 185 -11.94 6.76 12.71
CA THR A 185 -10.55 7.09 13.09
C THR A 185 -9.83 7.94 12.03
N VAL A 186 -10.07 7.65 10.74
CA VAL A 186 -9.48 8.42 9.64
C VAL A 186 -10.13 9.80 9.54
N LEU A 187 -11.45 9.90 9.68
CA LEU A 187 -12.18 11.18 9.72
C LEU A 187 -11.66 12.09 10.83
N ASP A 188 -11.52 11.56 12.06
CA ASP A 188 -11.00 12.33 13.21
C ASP A 188 -9.60 12.90 12.93
N ARG A 189 -8.77 12.16 12.18
CA ARG A 189 -7.42 12.63 11.78
C ARG A 189 -7.46 13.68 10.68
N LEU A 190 -8.24 13.46 9.63
CA LEU A 190 -8.35 14.39 8.49
C LEU A 190 -8.90 15.75 8.91
N THR A 191 -9.77 15.77 9.93
CA THR A 191 -10.41 16.98 10.45
C THR A 191 -9.65 17.60 11.65
N SER A 192 -8.50 17.02 12.05
CA SER A 192 -7.69 17.58 13.15
C SER A 192 -6.94 18.84 12.69
N GLU A 193 -6.75 19.78 13.62
CA GLU A 193 -6.00 21.02 13.36
C GLU A 193 -4.56 20.77 12.90
N ASP A 194 -3.94 19.69 13.37
CA ASP A 194 -2.54 19.35 13.06
C ASP A 194 -2.38 18.65 11.68
N PHE A 195 -3.48 18.25 11.00
CA PHE A 195 -3.37 17.44 9.79
C PHE A 195 -2.66 18.18 8.66
N ALA A 196 -2.98 19.45 8.46
CA ALA A 196 -2.40 20.28 7.42
C ALA A 196 -0.86 20.39 7.56
N ASP A 197 -0.37 20.61 8.77
CA ASP A 197 1.06 20.72 9.06
C ASP A 197 1.77 19.36 8.90
N ALA A 198 1.13 18.28 9.36
CA ALA A 198 1.64 16.92 9.18
C ALA A 198 1.71 16.49 7.70
N PHE A 199 0.78 16.98 6.86
CA PHE A 199 0.77 16.73 5.42
C PHE A 199 1.94 17.46 4.74
N LYS A 200 2.09 18.76 4.97
CA LYS A 200 3.19 19.58 4.42
C LYS A 200 4.56 19.02 4.76
N GLY A 201 4.75 18.61 6.02
CA GLY A 201 6.05 18.11 6.50
C GLY A 201 6.50 16.80 5.86
N VAL A 202 5.55 15.96 5.36
CA VAL A 202 5.90 14.68 4.74
C VAL A 202 6.14 14.78 3.25
N PHE A 203 5.37 15.61 2.55
CA PHE A 203 5.44 15.72 1.10
C PHE A 203 6.25 16.94 0.64
N GLU A 204 6.88 17.67 1.56
CA GLU A 204 7.64 18.90 1.28
C GLU A 204 6.86 19.92 0.45
N GLN A 205 5.52 19.91 0.59
CA GLN A 205 4.63 20.79 -0.14
C GLN A 205 4.33 22.05 0.64
N GLN A 206 4.29 23.20 -0.05
CA GLN A 206 3.94 24.48 0.57
C GLN A 206 2.43 24.65 0.79
N THR A 207 1.62 23.92 0.01
CA THR A 207 0.15 24.00 0.06
C THR A 207 -0.46 22.64 0.37
N VAL A 208 -1.58 22.66 1.06
CA VAL A 208 -2.40 21.48 1.33
C VAL A 208 -3.49 21.40 0.27
N PRO A 209 -3.79 20.25 -0.33
CA PRO A 209 -4.89 20.10 -1.28
C PRO A 209 -6.24 20.05 -0.54
N GLU A 210 -6.75 21.21 -0.10
CA GLU A 210 -7.97 21.31 0.71
C GLU A 210 -9.18 20.66 0.01
N GLN A 211 -9.30 20.83 -1.30
CA GLN A 211 -10.38 20.21 -2.09
C GLN A 211 -10.35 18.69 -2.01
N ASP A 212 -9.16 18.07 -2.06
CA ASP A 212 -9.03 16.63 -1.97
C ASP A 212 -9.32 16.13 -0.55
N ILE A 213 -8.92 16.91 0.48
CA ILE A 213 -9.28 16.60 1.87
C ILE A 213 -10.79 16.64 2.05
N ASP A 214 -11.45 17.69 1.58
CA ASP A 214 -12.91 17.84 1.67
C ASP A 214 -13.64 16.71 0.95
N ALA A 215 -13.17 16.33 -0.24
CA ALA A 215 -13.74 15.22 -1.02
C ALA A 215 -13.60 13.88 -0.27
N VAL A 216 -12.43 13.59 0.32
CA VAL A 216 -12.24 12.39 1.16
C VAL A 216 -13.16 12.41 2.37
N VAL A 217 -13.27 13.53 3.07
CA VAL A 217 -14.11 13.68 4.26
C VAL A 217 -15.58 13.46 3.92
N GLU A 218 -16.06 14.04 2.82
CA GLU A 218 -17.44 13.87 2.36
C GLU A 218 -17.72 12.41 2.01
N PHE A 219 -16.86 11.79 1.21
CA PHE A 219 -16.96 10.38 0.84
C PHE A 219 -16.99 9.48 2.09
N LEU A 220 -16.07 9.66 3.03
CA LEU A 220 -15.99 8.83 4.23
C LEU A 220 -17.23 9.00 5.13
N ARG A 221 -17.78 10.21 5.26
CA ARG A 221 -19.04 10.45 5.97
C ARG A 221 -20.21 9.74 5.31
N ASP A 222 -20.24 9.70 3.99
CA ASP A 222 -21.27 8.98 3.25
C ASP A 222 -21.16 7.46 3.49
N GLN A 223 -19.94 6.89 3.35
CA GLN A 223 -19.71 5.47 3.63
C GLN A 223 -20.05 5.11 5.09
N GLN A 224 -19.74 5.98 6.05
CA GLN A 224 -20.11 5.77 7.44
C GLN A 224 -21.63 5.67 7.61
N ARG A 225 -22.40 6.62 7.02
CA ARG A 225 -23.86 6.61 7.07
C ARG A 225 -24.45 5.34 6.46
N ARG A 226 -23.90 4.88 5.33
CA ARG A 226 -24.34 3.64 4.66
C ARG A 226 -24.16 2.43 5.57
N ILE A 227 -22.95 2.26 6.13
CA ILE A 227 -22.64 1.15 7.03
C ILE A 227 -23.54 1.19 8.28
N ASP A 228 -23.71 2.36 8.91
CA ASP A 228 -24.52 2.52 10.11
C ASP A 228 -26.00 2.22 9.85
N SER A 229 -26.48 2.36 8.62
CA SER A 229 -27.87 2.01 8.23
C SER A 229 -28.08 0.52 7.98
N GLU A 230 -27.01 -0.25 7.81
CA GLU A 230 -27.04 -1.70 7.56
C GLU A 230 -26.77 -2.53 8.81
N LEU A 231 -26.32 -1.91 9.93
CA LEU A 231 -26.01 -2.54 11.22
C LEU A 231 -27.23 -2.50 12.16
#